data_3dc589fe025e453e3da08d7086d95699
#
_entry.id   3dc589fe025e453e3da08d7086d95699
#
_cell.length_a   1.000
_cell.length_b   1.000
_cell.length_c   1.000
_cell.angle_alpha   90.00
_cell.angle_beta   90.00
_cell.angle_gamma   90.00
#
_symmetry.space_group_name_H-M   'P 1'
#
loop_
_entity.id
_entity.type
_entity.pdbx_description
1 polymer ?
#
loop_
_entity_poly.entity_id
_entity_poly.type
_entity_poly.pdbx_seq_one_letter_code
_entity_poly.pdbx_strand_id
1 'polypeptide(L)'
;VPHFSVPTLDGTFYFQQEWTGHDIYYFLFKYTDSNGNSNSATWGQNPGTFIRGLPENVHLFFGSFDSTYHTDVVNRKAAVENSLNPNEETAWEGRIHYIDQRANSITGGLGQMISNFNSPMYMGIDRFQMARETGSLYAWTSSNNDPKHLIHEPHQWNAEFPVEIRRHDSGVQEITALD
;
A
#
# COMPACT_ATOMS: atom_id res chain seq x y z
N VAL A 1 8.52 -9.59 4.27
CA VAL A 1 9.11 -8.40 3.63
C VAL A 1 10.34 -7.98 4.44
N PRO A 2 11.49 -7.70 3.80
CA PRO A 2 12.66 -7.18 4.48
C PRO A 2 12.39 -5.81 5.11
N HIS A 3 13.19 -5.48 6.13
CA HIS A 3 13.13 -4.17 6.78
C HIS A 3 13.38 -3.02 5.81
N PHE A 4 12.64 -1.93 5.94
CA PHE A 4 12.85 -0.72 5.16
C PHE A 4 12.43 0.54 5.90
N SER A 5 12.96 1.64 5.45
CA SER A 5 12.48 2.98 5.74
C SER A 5 12.34 3.76 4.44
N VAL A 6 11.42 4.71 4.42
CA VAL A 6 11.20 5.56 3.25
C VAL A 6 10.90 7.00 3.69
N PRO A 7 11.54 8.01 3.10
CA PRO A 7 11.20 9.39 3.37
C PRO A 7 9.80 9.70 2.85
N THR A 8 9.03 10.42 3.65
CA THR A 8 7.71 10.95 3.29
C THR A 8 7.68 12.45 3.50
N LEU A 9 6.65 13.13 3.01
CA LEU A 9 6.48 14.58 3.23
C LEU A 9 6.37 14.94 4.72
N ASP A 10 5.95 14.00 5.55
CA ASP A 10 5.71 14.22 6.98
C ASP A 10 6.83 13.63 7.87
N GLY A 11 7.92 13.16 7.27
CA GLY A 11 9.08 12.56 7.96
C GLY A 11 9.46 11.20 7.39
N THR A 12 10.33 10.47 8.06
CA THR A 12 10.72 9.13 7.62
C THR A 12 9.81 8.08 8.24
N PHE A 13 9.18 7.29 7.40
CA PHE A 13 8.43 6.12 7.83
C PHE A 13 9.38 4.93 8.02
N TYR A 14 9.34 4.29 9.18
CA TYR A 14 10.14 3.11 9.53
C TYR A 14 9.22 1.89 9.69
N PHE A 15 9.16 1.04 8.68
CA PHE A 15 8.23 -0.08 8.62
C PHE A 15 8.22 -0.96 9.88
N GLN A 16 9.40 -1.27 10.44
CA GLN A 16 9.48 -2.12 11.64
C GLN A 16 8.97 -1.47 12.90
N GLN A 17 9.02 -0.15 12.98
CA GLN A 17 8.53 0.60 14.13
C GLN A 17 7.02 0.82 14.07
N GLU A 18 6.53 0.98 12.84
CA GLU A 18 5.14 1.29 12.55
C GLU A 18 4.28 0.04 12.25
N TRP A 19 4.92 -1.13 12.15
CA TRP A 19 4.19 -2.35 11.87
C TRP A 19 3.39 -2.80 13.10
N THR A 20 2.08 -2.90 12.96
CA THR A 20 1.15 -3.19 14.05
C THR A 20 0.81 -4.68 14.19
N GLY A 21 1.04 -5.48 13.15
CA GLY A 21 0.57 -6.87 13.10
C GLY A 21 -0.91 -7.03 12.76
N HIS A 22 -1.62 -5.92 12.59
CA HIS A 22 -3.05 -5.89 12.28
C HIS A 22 -3.36 -5.18 10.96
N ASP A 23 -2.49 -4.23 10.57
CA ASP A 23 -2.72 -3.36 9.44
C ASP A 23 -2.13 -3.91 8.14
N ILE A 24 -2.65 -3.43 7.05
CA ILE A 24 -2.19 -3.67 5.70
C ILE A 24 -1.51 -2.40 5.21
N TYR A 25 -0.37 -2.55 4.54
CA TYR A 25 0.42 -1.45 4.00
C TYR A 25 0.31 -1.48 2.49
N TYR A 26 -0.37 -0.49 1.92
CA TYR A 26 -0.73 -0.47 0.51
C TYR A 26 -0.06 0.69 -0.22
N PHE A 27 0.73 0.38 -1.24
CA PHE A 27 1.53 1.32 -2.01
C PHE A 27 0.89 1.55 -3.38
N LEU A 28 0.70 2.79 -3.73
CA LEU A 28 0.20 3.25 -5.01
C LEU A 28 1.23 4.15 -5.67
N PHE A 29 1.71 3.77 -6.85
CA PHE A 29 2.73 4.52 -7.56
C PHE A 29 2.17 5.14 -8.84
N LYS A 30 2.40 6.43 -9.01
CA LYS A 30 2.22 7.10 -10.29
C LYS A 30 3.34 6.69 -11.24
N TYR A 31 2.97 6.47 -12.48
CA TYR A 31 3.89 6.22 -13.57
C TYR A 31 3.37 6.88 -14.86
N THR A 32 4.26 7.52 -15.58
CA THR A 32 3.98 8.06 -16.93
C THR A 32 4.88 7.35 -17.92
N ASP A 33 4.31 6.71 -18.92
CA ASP A 33 5.06 6.02 -19.98
C ASP A 33 5.75 6.99 -20.95
N SER A 34 6.55 6.46 -21.87
CA SER A 34 7.27 7.25 -22.87
C SER A 34 6.35 8.02 -23.83
N ASN A 35 5.07 7.68 -23.90
CA ASN A 35 4.07 8.35 -24.73
C ASN A 35 3.30 9.43 -23.93
N GLY A 36 3.63 9.62 -22.66
CA GLY A 36 2.97 10.56 -21.78
C GLY A 36 1.67 10.05 -21.16
N ASN A 37 1.34 8.75 -21.31
CA ASN A 37 0.16 8.18 -20.66
C ASN A 37 0.48 7.87 -19.21
N SER A 38 -0.34 8.35 -18.31
CA SER A 38 -0.24 8.05 -16.88
C SER A 38 -1.25 6.99 -16.45
N ASN A 39 -1.00 6.34 -15.31
CA ASN A 39 -1.96 5.45 -14.66
C ASN A 39 -3.14 6.23 -14.05
N SER A 40 -3.82 6.99 -14.90
CA SER A 40 -4.93 7.87 -14.48
C SER A 40 -6.08 7.11 -13.79
N ALA A 41 -6.24 5.83 -14.05
CA ALA A 41 -7.23 5.00 -13.37
C ALA A 41 -7.00 4.95 -11.85
N THR A 42 -5.74 4.94 -11.42
CA THR A 42 -5.40 4.93 -9.98
C THR A 42 -5.20 6.33 -9.43
N TRP A 43 -4.43 7.13 -10.16
CA TRP A 43 -4.02 8.45 -9.73
C TRP A 43 -5.04 9.54 -10.08
N GLY A 44 -5.88 9.31 -11.10
CA GLY A 44 -6.95 10.21 -11.52
C GLY A 44 -8.27 10.04 -10.79
N GLN A 45 -8.43 9.01 -9.95
CA GLN A 45 -9.64 8.85 -9.13
C GLN A 45 -9.74 9.96 -8.09
N ASN A 46 -10.97 10.34 -7.76
CA ASN A 46 -11.21 11.21 -6.60
C ASN A 46 -10.69 10.50 -5.33
N PRO A 47 -9.68 11.06 -4.64
CA PRO A 47 -9.05 10.38 -3.54
C PRO A 47 -9.99 10.15 -2.35
N GLY A 48 -10.91 11.05 -2.08
CA GLY A 48 -11.88 10.87 -1.01
C GLY A 48 -12.81 9.70 -1.25
N THR A 49 -13.30 9.52 -2.49
CA THR A 49 -14.14 8.37 -2.85
C THR A 49 -13.35 7.06 -2.70
N PHE A 50 -12.09 7.05 -3.11
CA PHE A 50 -11.22 5.89 -2.97
C PHE A 50 -10.98 5.55 -1.48
N ILE A 51 -10.56 6.53 -0.68
CA ILE A 51 -10.22 6.38 0.73
C ILE A 51 -11.44 5.92 1.56
N ARG A 52 -12.63 6.50 1.34
CA ARG A 52 -13.88 6.07 2.00
C ARG A 52 -14.25 4.63 1.74
N GLY A 53 -13.76 4.07 0.67
CA GLY A 53 -13.98 2.67 0.34
C GLY A 53 -12.99 1.71 0.98
N LEU A 54 -11.96 2.19 1.66
CA LEU A 54 -10.96 1.36 2.33
C LEU A 54 -11.38 1.10 3.78
N PRO A 55 -11.05 -0.07 4.34
CA PRO A 55 -11.18 -0.30 5.77
C PRO A 55 -10.16 0.52 6.57
N GLU A 56 -10.44 0.71 7.86
CA GLU A 56 -9.62 1.55 8.73
C GLU A 56 -8.23 0.95 9.04
N ASN A 57 -8.03 -0.34 8.82
CA ASN A 57 -6.75 -1.02 9.07
C ASN A 57 -5.79 -1.00 7.87
N VAL A 58 -5.80 0.07 7.09
CA VAL A 58 -4.91 0.26 5.94
C VAL A 58 -4.00 1.45 6.16
N HIS A 59 -2.70 1.26 5.96
CA HIS A 59 -1.75 2.33 5.71
C HIS A 59 -1.59 2.51 4.20
N LEU A 60 -1.91 3.68 3.71
CA LEU A 60 -1.90 4.00 2.29
C LEU A 60 -0.69 4.85 1.94
N PHE A 61 0.11 4.41 0.98
CA PHE A 61 1.30 5.11 0.52
C PHE A 61 1.15 5.57 -0.92
N PHE A 62 1.30 6.85 -1.15
CA PHE A 62 1.39 7.43 -2.49
C PHE A 62 2.84 7.72 -2.84
N GLY A 63 3.30 7.22 -3.98
CA GLY A 63 4.64 7.46 -4.51
C GLY A 63 4.62 7.72 -6.02
N SER A 64 5.76 8.01 -6.64
CA SER A 64 5.86 8.24 -8.08
C SER A 64 7.17 7.71 -8.64
N PHE A 65 7.12 7.12 -9.85
CA PHE A 65 8.27 6.75 -10.66
C PHE A 65 8.78 7.91 -11.53
N ASP A 66 7.98 8.95 -11.68
CA ASP A 66 8.29 10.09 -12.57
C ASP A 66 9.41 10.95 -11.98
N SER A 67 10.08 11.72 -12.82
CA SER A 67 11.08 12.70 -12.37
C SER A 67 10.44 13.83 -11.55
N THR A 68 9.14 14.01 -11.67
CA THR A 68 8.31 14.99 -10.95
C THR A 68 7.77 14.46 -9.62
N TYR A 69 8.32 13.36 -9.09
CA TYR A 69 7.82 12.63 -7.92
C TYR A 69 7.41 13.53 -6.74
N HIS A 70 8.25 14.50 -6.38
CA HIS A 70 7.96 15.43 -5.28
C HIS A 70 6.68 16.24 -5.55
N THR A 71 6.60 16.86 -6.73
CA THR A 71 5.39 17.62 -7.14
C THR A 71 4.16 16.72 -7.21
N ASP A 72 4.32 15.50 -7.69
CA ASP A 72 3.23 14.53 -7.81
C ASP A 72 2.63 14.20 -6.44
N VAL A 73 3.46 13.91 -5.45
CA VAL A 73 2.98 13.54 -4.11
C VAL A 73 2.47 14.76 -3.33
N VAL A 74 3.05 15.94 -3.51
CA VAL A 74 2.52 17.20 -2.94
C VAL A 74 1.12 17.50 -3.48
N ASN A 75 0.94 17.41 -4.80
CA ASN A 75 -0.37 17.59 -5.42
C ASN A 75 -1.38 16.52 -4.98
N ARG A 76 -0.91 15.29 -4.79
CA ARG A 76 -1.78 14.21 -4.30
C ARG A 76 -2.21 14.46 -2.86
N LYS A 77 -1.30 14.91 -1.98
CA LYS A 77 -1.62 15.31 -0.60
C LYS A 77 -2.70 16.38 -0.59
N ALA A 78 -2.51 17.46 -1.32
CA ALA A 78 -3.50 18.53 -1.43
C ALA A 78 -4.86 18.04 -1.96
N ALA A 79 -4.87 17.12 -2.94
CA ALA A 79 -6.11 16.54 -3.46
C ALA A 79 -6.83 15.66 -2.43
N VAL A 80 -6.09 14.92 -1.60
CA VAL A 80 -6.63 14.14 -0.47
C VAL A 80 -7.25 15.06 0.57
N GLU A 81 -6.51 16.04 1.06
CA GLU A 81 -6.94 17.01 2.06
C GLU A 81 -8.20 17.78 1.59
N ASN A 82 -8.25 18.19 0.33
CA ASN A 82 -9.43 18.87 -0.24
C ASN A 82 -10.66 17.96 -0.44
N SER A 83 -10.49 16.65 -0.35
CA SER A 83 -11.57 15.68 -0.63
C SER A 83 -12.14 15.01 0.63
N LEU A 84 -11.45 15.10 1.75
CA LEU A 84 -11.86 14.59 3.05
C LEU A 84 -12.50 15.71 3.89
N ASN A 85 -13.44 15.34 4.75
CA ASN A 85 -13.94 16.24 5.77
C ASN A 85 -13.08 16.13 7.06
N PRO A 86 -13.17 17.08 8.00
CA PRO A 86 -12.30 17.10 9.19
C PRO A 86 -12.35 15.81 10.06
N ASN A 87 -13.51 15.13 10.11
CA ASN A 87 -13.60 13.87 10.85
C ASN A 87 -12.87 12.73 10.11
N GLU A 88 -12.97 12.71 8.78
CA GLU A 88 -12.25 11.75 7.94
C GLU A 88 -10.74 12.01 7.98
N GLU A 89 -10.30 13.27 7.94
CA GLU A 89 -8.89 13.63 8.11
C GLU A 89 -8.34 13.10 9.43
N THR A 90 -9.07 13.30 10.53
CA THR A 90 -8.70 12.77 11.85
C THR A 90 -8.64 11.25 11.87
N ALA A 91 -9.62 10.57 11.25
CA ALA A 91 -9.65 9.11 11.18
C ALA A 91 -8.48 8.51 10.38
N TRP A 92 -7.97 9.25 9.38
CA TRP A 92 -6.87 8.83 8.52
C TRP A 92 -5.52 9.44 8.91
N GLU A 93 -5.45 10.20 9.98
CA GLU A 93 -4.21 10.76 10.50
C GLU A 93 -3.18 9.66 10.80
N GLY A 94 -1.95 9.82 10.32
CA GLY A 94 -0.88 8.83 10.48
C GLY A 94 -1.03 7.56 9.61
N ARG A 95 -2.07 7.45 8.79
CA ARG A 95 -2.31 6.27 7.93
C ARG A 95 -2.13 6.55 6.44
N ILE A 96 -2.08 7.81 6.05
CA ILE A 96 -1.82 8.19 4.65
C ILE A 96 -0.43 8.80 4.57
N HIS A 97 0.42 8.22 3.74
CA HIS A 97 1.82 8.57 3.61
C HIS A 97 2.14 8.98 2.17
N TYR A 98 2.95 10.00 2.01
CA TYR A 98 3.34 10.55 0.70
C TYR A 98 4.86 10.41 0.54
N ILE A 99 5.30 9.43 -0.24
CA ILE A 99 6.71 9.08 -0.40
C ILE A 99 7.45 10.19 -1.14
N ASP A 100 8.35 10.89 -0.44
CA ASP A 100 9.15 11.98 -0.99
C ASP A 100 10.51 11.48 -1.51
N GLN A 101 10.43 10.42 -2.30
CA GLN A 101 11.55 9.84 -3.00
C GLN A 101 11.06 9.19 -4.29
N ARG A 102 11.82 9.33 -5.37
CA ARG A 102 11.49 8.66 -6.62
C ARG A 102 11.49 7.14 -6.43
N ALA A 103 10.41 6.46 -6.85
CA ALA A 103 10.18 5.06 -6.52
C ALA A 103 11.33 4.13 -6.95
N ASN A 104 11.94 4.36 -8.14
CA ASN A 104 13.06 3.55 -8.63
C ASN A 104 14.42 3.87 -7.97
N SER A 105 14.50 4.85 -7.10
CA SER A 105 15.69 5.17 -6.29
C SER A 105 15.54 4.76 -4.82
N ILE A 106 14.40 4.19 -4.45
CA ILE A 106 14.22 3.60 -3.12
C ILE A 106 15.13 2.37 -2.98
N THR A 107 15.77 2.26 -1.83
CA THR A 107 16.68 1.16 -1.46
C THR A 107 16.10 0.29 -0.34
N GLY A 108 16.86 -0.69 0.13
CA GLY A 108 16.42 -1.60 1.17
C GLY A 108 15.29 -2.54 0.72
N GLY A 109 14.51 -3.04 1.67
CA GLY A 109 13.46 -4.03 1.40
C GLY A 109 12.40 -3.56 0.43
N LEU A 110 11.94 -2.31 0.56
CA LEU A 110 10.95 -1.74 -0.36
C LEU A 110 11.51 -1.60 -1.77
N GLY A 111 12.75 -1.12 -1.92
CA GLY A 111 13.40 -1.01 -3.22
C GLY A 111 13.62 -2.38 -3.90
N GLN A 112 13.96 -3.40 -3.12
CA GLN A 112 14.05 -4.78 -3.63
C GLN A 112 12.69 -5.28 -4.12
N MET A 113 11.61 -5.02 -3.41
CA MET A 113 10.26 -5.39 -3.84
C MET A 113 9.87 -4.67 -5.13
N ILE A 114 10.09 -3.35 -5.20
CA ILE A 114 9.82 -2.57 -6.42
C ILE A 114 10.59 -3.14 -7.62
N SER A 115 11.85 -3.49 -7.44
CA SER A 115 12.69 -4.08 -8.48
C SER A 115 12.22 -5.48 -8.88
N ASN A 116 11.95 -6.36 -7.89
CA ASN A 116 11.54 -7.73 -8.14
C ASN A 116 10.18 -7.84 -8.85
N PHE A 117 9.29 -6.90 -8.59
CA PHE A 117 7.98 -6.83 -9.24
C PHE A 117 7.96 -5.96 -10.50
N ASN A 118 9.14 -5.60 -11.02
CA ASN A 118 9.28 -4.83 -12.25
C ASN A 118 8.51 -3.50 -12.23
N SER A 119 8.75 -2.69 -11.22
CA SER A 119 8.13 -1.37 -11.04
C SER A 119 6.59 -1.44 -11.00
N PRO A 120 6.03 -2.05 -9.97
CA PRO A 120 4.58 -2.22 -9.85
C PRO A 120 3.88 -0.86 -9.65
N MET A 121 2.69 -0.72 -10.23
CA MET A 121 1.84 0.46 -10.01
C MET A 121 1.18 0.42 -8.62
N TYR A 122 0.99 -0.76 -8.10
CA TYR A 122 0.53 -0.98 -6.76
C TYR A 122 1.15 -2.25 -6.17
N MET A 123 1.28 -2.29 -4.86
CA MET A 123 1.64 -3.49 -4.13
C MET A 123 1.11 -3.40 -2.70
N GLY A 124 0.79 -4.55 -2.13
CA GLY A 124 0.31 -4.68 -0.77
C GLY A 124 1.24 -5.52 0.10
N ILE A 125 1.38 -5.13 1.35
CA ILE A 125 2.03 -5.93 2.40
C ILE A 125 0.96 -6.24 3.43
N ASP A 126 0.75 -7.53 3.69
CA ASP A 126 -0.20 -7.97 4.69
C ASP A 126 0.36 -7.89 6.13
N ARG A 127 -0.50 -8.17 7.10
CA ARG A 127 -0.14 -8.20 8.51
C ARG A 127 0.92 -9.24 8.89
N PHE A 128 1.22 -10.19 8.02
CA PHE A 128 2.28 -11.18 8.18
C PHE A 128 3.60 -10.75 7.53
N GLN A 129 3.70 -9.50 7.12
CA GLN A 129 4.84 -8.92 6.39
C GLN A 129 5.10 -9.61 5.04
N MET A 130 4.07 -10.15 4.40
CA MET A 130 4.20 -10.78 3.10
C MET A 130 3.71 -9.82 2.01
N ALA A 131 4.49 -9.68 0.94
CA ALA A 131 3.99 -9.02 -0.26
C ALA A 131 2.96 -9.93 -0.93
N ARG A 132 1.76 -9.40 -1.16
CA ARG A 132 0.62 -10.20 -1.63
C ARG A 132 0.13 -9.82 -2.98
N GLU A 133 0.04 -8.55 -3.24
CA GLU A 133 -0.51 -8.06 -4.47
C GLU A 133 0.45 -7.10 -5.12
N THR A 134 0.63 -7.30 -6.41
CA THR A 134 1.38 -6.41 -7.27
C THR A 134 0.70 -6.35 -8.62
N GLY A 135 0.73 -5.22 -9.27
CA GLY A 135 0.11 -5.08 -10.56
C GLY A 135 0.64 -3.95 -11.41
N SER A 136 0.39 -4.09 -12.70
CA SER A 136 0.71 -3.08 -13.70
C SER A 136 -0.46 -2.13 -13.95
N LEU A 137 -0.22 -1.08 -14.72
CA LEU A 137 -1.19 -0.05 -15.11
C LEU A 137 -2.57 -0.58 -15.52
N TYR A 138 -2.59 -1.73 -16.22
CA TYR A 138 -3.82 -2.30 -16.77
C TYR A 138 -4.57 -3.24 -15.82
N ALA A 139 -3.91 -3.69 -14.77
CA ALA A 139 -4.50 -4.63 -13.82
C ALA A 139 -5.49 -3.95 -12.86
N TRP A 140 -5.36 -2.66 -12.63
CA TRP A 140 -6.22 -1.88 -11.72
C TRP A 140 -7.68 -1.75 -12.18
N THR A 141 -7.96 -1.93 -13.45
CA THR A 141 -9.31 -1.79 -14.00
C THR A 141 -10.18 -3.04 -13.86
N SER A 142 -9.61 -4.15 -13.41
CA SER A 142 -10.39 -5.37 -13.15
C SER A 142 -10.87 -5.41 -11.71
N SER A 143 -12.07 -5.90 -11.49
CA SER A 143 -12.68 -6.05 -10.17
C SER A 143 -11.87 -6.93 -9.20
N ASN A 144 -10.93 -7.71 -9.71
CA ASN A 144 -10.07 -8.59 -8.94
C ASN A 144 -8.79 -7.92 -8.42
N ASN A 145 -8.53 -6.67 -8.81
CA ASN A 145 -7.32 -5.92 -8.44
C ASN A 145 -7.66 -4.66 -7.62
N ASP A 146 -8.83 -4.61 -7.02
CA ASP A 146 -9.19 -3.59 -6.04
C ASP A 146 -8.37 -3.85 -4.76
N PRO A 147 -7.69 -2.86 -4.16
CA PRO A 147 -7.02 -3.00 -2.86
C PRO A 147 -7.92 -3.58 -1.78
N LYS A 148 -9.22 -3.37 -1.89
CA LYS A 148 -10.23 -3.99 -1.03
C LYS A 148 -10.20 -5.51 -1.08
N HIS A 149 -9.72 -6.10 -2.18
CA HIS A 149 -9.61 -7.55 -2.32
C HIS A 149 -8.65 -8.15 -1.30
N LEU A 150 -7.48 -7.54 -1.06
CA LEU A 150 -6.53 -7.96 -0.02
C LEU A 150 -7.11 -7.95 1.40
N ILE A 151 -8.13 -7.15 1.60
CA ILE A 151 -8.70 -6.84 2.90
C ILE A 151 -9.96 -7.68 3.15
N HIS A 152 -10.69 -8.01 2.10
CA HIS A 152 -11.99 -8.69 2.16
C HIS A 152 -11.97 -10.17 1.77
N GLU A 153 -10.82 -10.72 1.40
CA GLU A 153 -10.69 -12.16 1.18
C GLU A 153 -10.59 -12.90 2.53
N PRO A 154 -11.71 -13.33 3.12
CA PRO A 154 -11.74 -13.80 4.51
C PRO A 154 -10.95 -15.09 4.71
N HIS A 155 -10.76 -15.88 3.68
CA HIS A 155 -10.04 -17.17 3.75
C HIS A 155 -8.52 -17.03 3.63
N GLN A 156 -8.01 -15.85 3.22
CA GLN A 156 -6.58 -15.68 3.01
C GLN A 156 -5.93 -14.69 3.97
N TRP A 157 -6.62 -13.59 4.30
CA TRP A 157 -5.95 -12.43 4.92
C TRP A 157 -6.85 -11.70 5.91
N ASN A 158 -7.75 -12.38 6.55
CA ASN A 158 -8.65 -11.76 7.50
C ASN A 158 -7.87 -11.22 8.70
N ALA A 159 -7.80 -9.90 8.82
CA ALA A 159 -7.18 -9.23 9.96
C ALA A 159 -8.02 -9.37 11.25
N GLU A 160 -9.29 -9.70 11.14
CA GLU A 160 -10.20 -9.84 12.28
C GLU A 160 -9.98 -11.16 13.05
N PHE A 161 -9.39 -12.15 12.40
CA PHE A 161 -9.14 -13.45 13.01
C PHE A 161 -7.65 -13.80 12.92
N PRO A 162 -6.85 -13.41 13.92
CA PRO A 162 -5.47 -13.83 13.99
C PRO A 162 -5.42 -15.36 14.03
N VAL A 163 -4.72 -15.94 13.08
CA VAL A 163 -4.47 -17.38 13.03
C VAL A 163 -2.98 -17.63 13.11
N GLU A 164 -2.59 -18.58 13.91
CA GLU A 164 -1.23 -19.09 13.93
C GLU A 164 -1.17 -20.37 13.10
N ILE A 165 -0.30 -20.41 12.11
CA ILE A 165 -0.02 -21.62 11.34
C ILE A 165 1.23 -22.23 11.94
N ARG A 166 1.08 -23.35 12.63
CA ARG A 166 2.19 -24.12 13.14
C ARG A 166 2.47 -25.31 12.24
N ARG A 167 3.71 -25.52 11.92
CA ARG A 167 4.14 -26.74 11.23
C ARG A 167 4.56 -27.75 12.28
N HIS A 168 3.83 -28.87 12.31
CA HIS A 168 4.23 -30.03 13.10
C HIS A 168 5.41 -30.77 12.47
N ASP A 169 6.20 -31.46 13.25
CA ASP A 169 7.30 -32.33 12.79
C ASP A 169 6.83 -33.42 11.82
N SER A 170 5.55 -33.75 11.85
CA SER A 170 4.88 -34.66 10.91
C SER A 170 4.58 -34.04 9.54
N GLY A 171 4.88 -32.74 9.34
CA GLY A 171 4.53 -32.01 8.12
C GLY A 171 3.07 -31.59 8.04
N VAL A 172 2.26 -31.88 9.06
CA VAL A 172 0.88 -31.41 9.16
C VAL A 172 0.88 -29.95 9.57
N GLN A 173 0.11 -29.14 8.89
CA GLN A 173 -0.15 -27.75 9.28
C GLN A 173 -1.34 -27.70 10.23
N GLU A 174 -1.14 -27.18 11.41
CA GLU A 174 -2.21 -26.86 12.33
C GLU A 174 -2.49 -25.35 12.24
N ILE A 175 -3.75 -25.02 12.03
CA ILE A 175 -4.24 -23.65 12.01
C ILE A 175 -5.00 -23.45 13.31
N THR A 176 -4.47 -22.60 14.18
CA THR A 176 -5.12 -22.28 15.46
C THR A 176 -5.57 -20.83 15.43
N ALA A 177 -6.86 -20.59 15.73
CA ALA A 177 -7.33 -19.24 16.00
C ALA A 177 -6.66 -18.74 17.28
N LEU A 178 -6.13 -17.55 17.25
CA LEU A 178 -5.63 -16.87 18.46
C LEU A 178 -6.81 -16.08 19.04
N ASP A 179 -7.21 -16.43 20.25
CA ASP A 179 -8.23 -15.70 21.03
C ASP A 179 -7.73 -14.30 21.45
#